data_039ec856ae6613a32127bb0452b5d974
#
_entry.id   039ec856ae6613a32127bb0452b5d974
#
_cell.length_a   1.000
_cell.length_b   1.000
_cell.length_c   1.000
_cell.angle_alpha   90.00
_cell.angle_beta   90.00
_cell.angle_gamma   90.00
#
_symmetry.space_group_name_H-M   'P 1'
#
loop_
_entity.id
_entity.type
_entity.pdbx_description
1 polymer ?
#
loop_
_entity_poly.entity_id
_entity_poly.type
_entity_poly.pdbx_seq_one_letter_code
_entity_poly.pdbx_strand_id
1 'polypeptide(L)'
;MKVHSTMPAVGVAGRRSFLAGAAAAAWTITAKPGWGQTAATVPVPEGGKGYRTARDLVADLANRRVSAVELFDQAVARIEGLDKHINAVVVRDFDRARRAALAADAALARGERRPLLGLPMTVKESFNIAGLPTTWGIPAFKDWRPAEDAVVVERLKAAGAVIIGKTNVPVALGDWQSTNPIYGTTNNPHDVARTPGGSSGGAAAALACGYVALEVGSDIGGSLRTPAHYCGVFAHKPSYGIVPMQGQTFPGTPAIPSAGDGLSVVGPMARSAHDLALGLDVIAGPDEQRDGVGWRLLLPRPRHRTLRDFRVLVIDTHPLGDTAEVIRAALARLADRLGKEGAVVGRESPLLPDLAEATRNYMRLLGPALTQGRPPAYYEQMRSLAATMGADNQSLDAIYIRGANVGWREWQSANRARTVLQQQWATLFKAWDVILCPPMPTVAFPHDHAETPARRLDVDGKSQPYTNHIIWAGPATSAGLPATVAPIDRTPEGLPIGVQIIGPHLEDLTPIGFAQHLEQAFGGFVPPVL
;
A
#
# COMPACT_ATOMS: atom_id res chain seq x y z
N MET A 1 -59.17 -18.79 -24.69
CA MET A 1 -59.79 -18.20 -23.49
C MET A 1 -58.95 -16.99 -23.11
N LYS A 2 -59.43 -15.77 -23.49
CA LYS A 2 -58.78 -14.49 -23.21
C LYS A 2 -59.24 -14.05 -21.82
N VAL A 3 -58.33 -13.65 -20.97
CA VAL A 3 -58.66 -12.90 -19.74
C VAL A 3 -57.86 -11.61 -19.80
N HIS A 4 -58.56 -10.50 -20.01
CA HIS A 4 -58.10 -9.14 -19.78
C HIS A 4 -58.10 -8.86 -18.29
N SER A 5 -57.04 -8.22 -17.79
CA SER A 5 -57.07 -7.53 -16.49
C SER A 5 -56.46 -6.14 -16.70
N THR A 6 -57.29 -5.15 -16.48
CA THR A 6 -57.06 -3.72 -16.55
C THR A 6 -56.37 -3.23 -15.30
N MET A 7 -55.29 -2.42 -15.44
CA MET A 7 -54.77 -1.58 -14.38
C MET A 7 -55.55 -0.26 -14.29
N PRO A 8 -55.77 0.29 -13.09
CA PRO A 8 -56.23 1.66 -12.95
C PRO A 8 -55.06 2.64 -12.89
N ALA A 9 -55.20 3.72 -13.64
CA ALA A 9 -54.35 4.89 -13.57
C ALA A 9 -54.55 5.63 -12.26
N VAL A 10 -53.43 6.01 -11.57
CA VAL A 10 -53.45 6.95 -10.45
C VAL A 10 -52.75 8.23 -10.89
N GLY A 11 -53.50 9.32 -10.71
CA GLY A 11 -53.24 10.64 -11.24
C GLY A 11 -52.04 11.36 -10.64
N VAL A 12 -51.55 12.27 -11.46
CA VAL A 12 -50.55 13.30 -11.16
C VAL A 12 -51.19 14.35 -10.25
N ALA A 13 -50.60 14.58 -9.06
CA ALA A 13 -50.93 15.73 -8.21
C ALA A 13 -49.66 16.35 -7.63
N GLY A 14 -49.40 17.58 -8.09
CA GLY A 14 -49.02 18.71 -7.24
C GLY A 14 -47.58 18.78 -6.66
N ARG A 15 -46.72 19.51 -7.37
CA ARG A 15 -45.56 20.18 -6.78
C ARG A 15 -46.01 21.04 -5.57
N ARG A 16 -45.49 20.81 -4.40
CA ARG A 16 -45.33 21.84 -3.34
C ARG A 16 -43.98 21.64 -2.64
N SER A 17 -43.24 22.73 -2.67
CA SER A 17 -42.01 23.07 -1.99
C SER A 17 -41.93 22.55 -0.55
N PHE A 18 -40.86 21.85 -0.21
CA PHE A 18 -40.33 21.81 1.15
C PHE A 18 -38.91 22.34 1.12
N LEU A 19 -38.80 23.65 1.33
CA LEU A 19 -37.63 24.28 1.90
C LEU A 19 -37.75 24.12 3.42
N ALA A 20 -36.78 23.49 4.06
CA ALA A 20 -36.19 23.90 5.35
C ALA A 20 -35.50 22.74 6.03
N GLY A 21 -34.29 22.95 6.49
CA GLY A 21 -33.66 22.18 7.54
C GLY A 21 -32.42 21.38 7.12
N ALA A 22 -31.42 22.02 6.51
CA ALA A 22 -30.05 21.54 6.64
C ALA A 22 -29.60 21.78 8.09
N ALA A 23 -29.93 20.85 8.99
CA ALA A 23 -29.25 20.76 10.25
C ALA A 23 -27.84 20.24 9.96
N ALA A 24 -26.86 21.13 10.02
CA ALA A 24 -25.45 20.78 10.12
C ALA A 24 -25.29 19.92 11.37
N ALA A 25 -25.26 18.59 11.21
CA ALA A 25 -24.79 17.70 12.24
C ALA A 25 -23.30 18.00 12.42
N ALA A 26 -22.98 18.84 13.38
CA ALA A 26 -21.63 19.01 13.87
C ALA A 26 -21.21 17.67 14.45
N TRP A 27 -20.43 16.93 13.69
CA TRP A 27 -19.73 15.74 14.16
C TRP A 27 -18.67 16.22 15.14
N THR A 28 -19.01 16.24 16.42
CA THR A 28 -18.02 16.26 17.47
C THR A 28 -17.32 14.91 17.41
N ILE A 29 -16.20 14.86 16.68
CA ILE A 29 -15.21 13.79 16.86
C ILE A 29 -14.69 14.00 18.28
N THR A 30 -15.22 13.22 19.21
CA THR A 30 -14.63 13.09 20.53
C THR A 30 -13.25 12.51 20.30
N ALA A 31 -12.23 13.37 20.37
CA ALA A 31 -10.84 12.95 20.41
C ALA A 31 -10.72 11.94 21.54
N LYS A 32 -10.43 10.68 21.19
CA LYS A 32 -10.18 9.64 22.19
C LYS A 32 -8.99 10.11 23.02
N PRO A 33 -9.09 10.26 24.36
CA PRO A 33 -7.94 10.62 25.17
C PRO A 33 -6.98 9.43 25.20
N GLY A 34 -5.76 9.60 24.75
CA GLY A 34 -4.78 8.59 25.02
C GLY A 34 -3.49 8.49 24.18
N TRP A 35 -3.26 9.37 23.23
CA TRP A 35 -2.01 9.32 22.44
C TRP A 35 -1.11 10.54 22.65
N GLY A 36 -1.09 11.10 23.79
CA GLY A 36 -0.24 12.22 24.07
C GLY A 36 0.13 12.29 25.54
N GLN A 37 1.26 11.71 25.92
CA GLN A 37 2.14 12.36 26.91
C GLN A 37 3.46 11.64 27.03
N THR A 38 4.53 12.40 26.79
CA THR A 38 5.92 12.27 27.26
C THR A 38 6.66 10.99 26.89
N ALA A 39 7.08 10.90 25.61
CA ALA A 39 8.38 10.30 25.32
C ALA A 39 9.41 11.44 25.26
N ALA A 40 10.49 11.31 26.00
CA ALA A 40 11.64 12.19 25.87
C ALA A 40 12.04 12.27 24.40
N THR A 41 12.16 13.47 23.85
CA THR A 41 12.62 13.73 22.50
C THR A 41 14.04 13.22 22.37
N VAL A 42 14.20 12.02 21.81
CA VAL A 42 15.49 11.63 21.23
C VAL A 42 15.74 12.59 20.07
N PRO A 43 16.92 13.25 19.97
CA PRO A 43 17.20 14.12 18.84
C PRO A 43 17.08 13.32 17.55
N VAL A 44 16.05 13.61 16.75
CA VAL A 44 15.98 13.19 15.36
C VAL A 44 17.20 13.81 14.69
N PRO A 45 18.05 13.04 13.95
CA PRO A 45 19.11 13.65 13.16
C PRO A 45 18.49 14.78 12.34
N GLU A 46 19.09 15.97 12.33
CA GLU A 46 18.63 17.10 11.52
C GLU A 46 18.60 16.67 10.05
N GLY A 47 17.53 15.98 9.66
CA GLY A 47 17.17 15.75 8.27
C GLY A 47 16.95 17.13 7.67
N GLY A 48 17.75 17.50 6.68
CA GLY A 48 17.75 18.84 6.10
C GLY A 48 16.34 19.29 5.70
N LYS A 49 16.11 20.58 5.62
CA LYS A 49 14.85 21.21 5.24
C LYS A 49 14.21 20.47 4.05
N GLY A 50 13.11 19.72 4.28
CA GLY A 50 12.41 18.93 3.24
C GLY A 50 12.07 17.48 3.61
N TYR A 51 12.61 16.94 4.71
CA TYR A 51 12.37 15.53 5.12
C TYR A 51 11.64 15.39 6.45
N ARG A 52 10.85 16.38 6.84
CA ARG A 52 10.03 16.37 8.05
C ARG A 52 8.95 15.28 7.95
N THR A 53 8.54 14.74 9.11
CA THR A 53 7.46 13.74 9.19
C THR A 53 6.10 14.42 8.97
N ALA A 54 5.08 13.64 8.57
CA ALA A 54 3.72 14.17 8.44
C ALA A 54 3.18 14.67 9.78
N ARG A 55 3.49 13.98 10.88
CA ARG A 55 3.09 14.40 12.24
C ARG A 55 3.69 15.75 12.62
N ASP A 56 4.98 15.98 12.34
CA ASP A 56 5.63 17.26 12.61
C ASP A 56 5.01 18.40 11.81
N LEU A 57 4.76 18.15 10.52
CA LEU A 57 4.12 19.12 9.63
C LEU A 57 2.70 19.45 10.09
N VAL A 58 1.89 18.46 10.47
CA VAL A 58 0.55 18.68 11.01
C VAL A 58 0.60 19.45 12.33
N ALA A 59 1.54 19.12 13.20
CA ALA A 59 1.73 19.86 14.46
C ALA A 59 2.12 21.33 14.23
N ASP A 60 2.98 21.59 13.23
CA ASP A 60 3.37 22.95 12.89
C ASP A 60 2.22 23.75 12.26
N LEU A 61 1.44 23.14 11.37
CA LEU A 61 0.21 23.72 10.82
C LEU A 61 -0.78 24.07 11.94
N ALA A 62 -1.03 23.14 12.87
CA ALA A 62 -1.93 23.35 13.99
C ALA A 62 -1.47 24.49 14.92
N ASN A 63 -0.15 24.65 15.09
CA ASN A 63 0.47 25.71 15.89
C ASN A 63 0.77 26.99 15.09
N ARG A 64 0.39 27.03 13.80
CA ARG A 64 0.65 28.16 12.88
C ARG A 64 2.14 28.54 12.78
N ARG A 65 3.04 27.58 12.91
CA ARG A 65 4.48 27.77 12.67
C ARG A 65 4.82 27.75 11.18
N VAL A 66 3.92 27.19 10.37
CA VAL A 66 3.94 27.15 8.91
C VAL A 66 2.50 27.19 8.42
N SER A 67 2.26 27.76 7.25
CA SER A 67 0.96 27.73 6.57
C SER A 67 0.86 26.55 5.60
N ALA A 68 -0.36 26.15 5.26
CA ALA A 68 -0.59 25.12 4.25
C ALA A 68 -0.13 25.56 2.86
N VAL A 69 -0.25 26.86 2.56
CA VAL A 69 0.25 27.44 1.30
C VAL A 69 1.77 27.37 1.24
N GLU A 70 2.49 27.69 2.31
CA GLU A 70 3.97 27.56 2.34
C GLU A 70 4.41 26.13 2.15
N LEU A 71 3.76 25.14 2.77
CA LEU A 71 4.08 23.73 2.56
C LEU A 71 3.75 23.26 1.14
N PHE A 72 2.65 23.73 0.58
CA PHE A 72 2.29 23.47 -0.81
C PHE A 72 3.36 24.05 -1.76
N ASP A 73 3.74 25.33 -1.61
CA ASP A 73 4.73 25.98 -2.46
C ASP A 73 6.10 25.29 -2.34
N GLN A 74 6.52 24.85 -1.14
CA GLN A 74 7.74 24.04 -0.94
C GLN A 74 7.67 22.69 -1.66
N ALA A 75 6.53 21.99 -1.58
CA ALA A 75 6.34 20.70 -2.26
C ALA A 75 6.39 20.85 -3.79
N VAL A 76 5.71 21.88 -4.34
CA VAL A 76 5.72 22.17 -5.79
C VAL A 76 7.13 22.53 -6.26
N ALA A 77 7.82 23.42 -5.57
CA ALA A 77 9.19 23.81 -5.94
C ALA A 77 10.15 22.61 -5.96
N ARG A 78 9.99 21.68 -5.00
CA ARG A 78 10.81 20.48 -4.93
C ARG A 78 10.47 19.51 -6.07
N ILE A 79 9.20 19.31 -6.40
CA ILE A 79 8.75 18.50 -7.56
C ILE A 79 9.30 19.11 -8.86
N GLU A 80 9.13 20.39 -9.08
CA GLU A 80 9.61 21.06 -10.31
C GLU A 80 11.13 20.99 -10.47
N GLY A 81 11.86 21.08 -9.36
CA GLY A 81 13.32 21.00 -9.37
C GLY A 81 13.87 19.60 -9.67
N LEU A 82 13.28 18.54 -9.11
CA LEU A 82 13.86 17.21 -9.09
C LEU A 82 13.12 16.18 -9.98
N ASP A 83 11.81 16.33 -10.17
CA ASP A 83 10.97 15.27 -10.73
C ASP A 83 11.22 15.01 -12.23
N LYS A 84 11.88 15.93 -12.94
CA LYS A 84 12.35 15.72 -14.32
C LYS A 84 13.32 14.54 -14.46
N HIS A 85 14.03 14.18 -13.38
CA HIS A 85 14.97 13.05 -13.34
C HIS A 85 14.37 11.80 -12.68
N ILE A 86 13.30 11.96 -11.91
CA ILE A 86 12.66 10.87 -11.13
C ILE A 86 11.37 10.41 -11.79
N ASN A 87 10.53 11.35 -12.27
CA ASN A 87 9.23 11.07 -12.88
C ASN A 87 8.28 10.33 -11.94
N ALA A 88 8.16 10.84 -10.72
CA ALA A 88 7.30 10.25 -9.70
C ALA A 88 5.88 10.81 -9.74
N VAL A 89 5.69 12.14 -9.93
CA VAL A 89 4.39 12.82 -9.91
C VAL A 89 3.91 13.10 -11.33
N VAL A 90 3.10 12.20 -11.86
CA VAL A 90 2.74 12.15 -13.29
C VAL A 90 1.41 12.81 -13.64
N VAL A 91 0.53 13.01 -12.66
CA VAL A 91 -0.68 13.84 -12.79
C VAL A 91 -0.59 14.95 -11.76
N ARG A 92 -0.37 16.18 -12.22
CA ARG A 92 -0.19 17.35 -11.36
C ARG A 92 -1.50 18.13 -11.30
N ASP A 93 -1.94 18.50 -10.08
CA ASP A 93 -3.19 19.23 -9.84
C ASP A 93 -2.94 20.47 -8.96
N PHE A 94 -1.89 21.21 -9.31
CA PHE A 94 -1.38 22.31 -8.48
C PHE A 94 -2.39 23.44 -8.26
N ASP A 95 -3.20 23.78 -9.26
CA ASP A 95 -4.21 24.84 -9.13
C ASP A 95 -5.32 24.50 -8.13
N ARG A 96 -5.84 23.26 -8.17
CA ARG A 96 -6.87 22.81 -7.22
C ARG A 96 -6.26 22.62 -5.82
N ALA A 97 -5.06 22.09 -5.75
CA ALA A 97 -4.33 21.92 -4.51
C ALA A 97 -4.02 23.26 -3.82
N ARG A 98 -3.64 24.31 -4.59
CA ARG A 98 -3.39 25.63 -4.03
C ARG A 98 -4.65 26.26 -3.42
N ARG A 99 -5.80 26.09 -4.08
CA ARG A 99 -7.09 26.52 -3.51
C ARG A 99 -7.43 25.77 -2.22
N ALA A 100 -7.14 24.45 -2.18
CA ALA A 100 -7.33 23.64 -0.98
C ALA A 100 -6.40 24.07 0.16
N ALA A 101 -5.14 24.42 -0.13
CA ALA A 101 -4.20 24.95 0.85
C ALA A 101 -4.67 26.29 1.45
N LEU A 102 -5.14 27.23 0.62
CA LEU A 102 -5.74 28.49 1.08
C LEU A 102 -6.96 28.26 1.98
N ALA A 103 -7.84 27.31 1.60
CA ALA A 103 -8.99 26.95 2.42
C ALA A 103 -8.58 26.30 3.75
N ALA A 104 -7.51 25.50 3.75
CA ALA A 104 -6.96 24.91 4.97
C ALA A 104 -6.38 25.98 5.91
N ASP A 105 -5.66 26.97 5.40
CA ASP A 105 -5.15 28.09 6.21
C ASP A 105 -6.29 28.89 6.85
N ALA A 106 -7.36 29.17 6.09
CA ALA A 106 -8.55 29.81 6.61
C ALA A 106 -9.24 28.97 7.71
N ALA A 107 -9.30 27.65 7.55
CA ALA A 107 -9.86 26.72 8.56
C ALA A 107 -8.99 26.70 9.84
N LEU A 108 -7.66 26.61 9.69
CA LEU A 108 -6.70 26.68 10.80
C LEU A 108 -6.82 28.01 11.55
N ALA A 109 -7.05 29.12 10.82
CA ALA A 109 -7.24 30.45 11.42
C ALA A 109 -8.50 30.52 12.28
N ARG A 110 -9.57 29.79 11.91
CA ARG A 110 -10.80 29.64 12.72
C ARG A 110 -10.68 28.67 13.88
N GLY A 111 -9.53 28.02 14.05
CA GLY A 111 -9.29 27.05 15.11
C GLY A 111 -9.72 25.62 14.78
N GLU A 112 -10.09 25.32 13.52
CA GLU A 112 -10.40 23.95 13.11
C GLU A 112 -9.18 23.03 13.27
N ARG A 113 -9.45 21.77 13.64
CA ARG A 113 -8.44 20.72 13.77
C ARG A 113 -8.97 19.44 13.13
N ARG A 114 -8.29 18.99 12.09
CA ARG A 114 -8.52 17.72 11.40
C ARG A 114 -7.19 16.97 11.26
N PRO A 115 -7.17 15.63 11.19
CA PRO A 115 -5.95 14.84 11.25
C PRO A 115 -4.86 15.20 10.24
N LEU A 116 -5.25 15.67 9.04
CA LEU A 116 -4.32 16.02 7.95
C LEU A 116 -4.53 17.46 7.44
N LEU A 117 -5.15 18.35 8.23
CA LEU A 117 -5.54 19.68 7.77
C LEU A 117 -4.34 20.49 7.30
N GLY A 118 -4.31 20.76 5.99
CA GLY A 118 -3.28 21.55 5.33
C GLY A 118 -2.03 20.75 4.90
N LEU A 119 -1.96 19.44 5.18
CA LEU A 119 -0.81 18.61 4.81
C LEU A 119 -0.80 18.33 3.30
N PRO A 120 0.24 18.73 2.55
CA PRO A 120 0.41 18.33 1.16
C PRO A 120 0.72 16.83 1.06
N MET A 121 0.02 16.13 0.17
CA MET A 121 0.27 14.73 -0.13
C MET A 121 -0.06 14.38 -1.58
N THR A 122 0.46 13.27 -2.05
CA THR A 122 0.09 12.63 -3.31
C THR A 122 -0.67 11.34 -3.05
N VAL A 123 -1.28 10.79 -4.09
CA VAL A 123 -1.90 9.45 -4.05
C VAL A 123 -1.50 8.67 -5.30
N LYS A 124 -1.44 7.36 -5.21
CA LYS A 124 -1.13 6.50 -6.36
C LYS A 124 -2.09 6.78 -7.53
N GLU A 125 -1.59 6.76 -8.77
CA GLU A 125 -2.37 7.10 -9.98
C GLU A 125 -3.62 6.24 -10.14
N SER A 126 -3.63 5.05 -9.59
CA SER A 126 -4.74 4.12 -9.69
C SER A 126 -5.99 4.49 -8.87
N PHE A 127 -5.93 5.48 -7.99
CA PHE A 127 -7.12 5.96 -7.28
C PHE A 127 -7.92 6.95 -8.09
N ASN A 128 -9.24 6.82 -8.11
CA ASN A 128 -10.12 7.81 -8.69
C ASN A 128 -10.02 9.14 -7.94
N ILE A 129 -9.76 10.21 -8.69
CA ILE A 129 -9.98 11.59 -8.27
C ILE A 129 -10.86 12.23 -9.33
N ALA A 130 -12.02 12.75 -8.95
CA ALA A 130 -13.00 13.32 -9.86
C ALA A 130 -12.38 14.34 -10.82
N GLY A 131 -12.53 14.09 -12.13
CA GLY A 131 -12.02 14.93 -13.21
C GLY A 131 -10.52 14.81 -13.52
N LEU A 132 -9.74 14.02 -12.78
CA LEU A 132 -8.34 13.75 -13.11
C LEU A 132 -8.17 12.41 -13.85
N PRO A 133 -7.14 12.25 -14.70
CA PRO A 133 -6.84 10.98 -15.32
C PRO A 133 -6.63 9.87 -14.28
N THR A 134 -7.25 8.70 -14.53
CA THR A 134 -7.01 7.47 -13.77
C THR A 134 -6.90 6.35 -14.80
N THR A 135 -5.69 6.01 -15.18
CA THR A 135 -5.41 5.22 -16.39
C THR A 135 -4.86 3.84 -16.09
N TRP A 136 -4.32 3.63 -14.88
CA TRP A 136 -3.51 2.46 -14.54
C TRP A 136 -2.36 2.24 -15.54
N GLY A 137 -1.85 3.31 -16.17
CA GLY A 137 -0.83 3.25 -17.20
C GLY A 137 -1.27 2.55 -18.50
N ILE A 138 -2.56 2.27 -18.68
CA ILE A 138 -3.11 1.54 -19.84
C ILE A 138 -3.45 2.55 -20.94
N PRO A 139 -2.79 2.51 -22.13
CA PRO A 139 -2.99 3.50 -23.19
C PRO A 139 -4.44 3.72 -23.64
N ALA A 140 -5.25 2.66 -23.61
CA ALA A 140 -6.68 2.74 -23.98
C ALA A 140 -7.49 3.66 -23.05
N PHE A 141 -7.02 3.91 -21.83
CA PHE A 141 -7.68 4.75 -20.83
C PHE A 141 -7.00 6.10 -20.60
N LYS A 142 -6.04 6.52 -21.45
CA LYS A 142 -5.29 7.78 -21.30
C LYS A 142 -6.16 9.02 -21.06
N ASP A 143 -7.35 9.04 -21.64
CA ASP A 143 -8.29 10.16 -21.56
C ASP A 143 -9.45 9.91 -20.57
N TRP A 144 -9.46 8.75 -19.92
CA TRP A 144 -10.52 8.42 -18.96
C TRP A 144 -10.37 9.21 -17.66
N ARG A 145 -11.46 9.83 -17.23
CA ARG A 145 -11.57 10.58 -15.98
C ARG A 145 -12.81 10.14 -15.22
N PRO A 146 -12.66 9.68 -13.96
CA PRO A 146 -13.79 9.34 -13.11
C PRO A 146 -14.63 10.58 -12.78
N ALA A 147 -15.93 10.39 -12.58
CA ALA A 147 -16.82 11.43 -12.10
C ALA A 147 -16.77 11.60 -10.57
N GLU A 148 -16.31 10.58 -9.86
CA GLU A 148 -16.30 10.49 -8.40
C GLU A 148 -14.92 10.16 -7.86
N ASP A 149 -14.64 10.60 -6.64
CA ASP A 149 -13.43 10.23 -5.90
C ASP A 149 -13.51 8.76 -5.43
N ALA A 150 -12.37 8.14 -5.21
CA ALA A 150 -12.29 6.91 -4.43
C ALA A 150 -12.62 7.21 -2.95
N VAL A 151 -13.25 6.27 -2.25
CA VAL A 151 -13.60 6.44 -0.81
C VAL A 151 -12.38 6.84 0.03
N VAL A 152 -11.22 6.27 -0.26
CA VAL A 152 -9.96 6.66 0.41
C VAL A 152 -9.61 8.12 0.14
N VAL A 153 -9.78 8.59 -1.09
CA VAL A 153 -9.52 10.00 -1.47
C VAL A 153 -10.51 10.94 -0.78
N GLU A 154 -11.78 10.56 -0.70
CA GLU A 154 -12.79 11.32 0.05
C GLU A 154 -12.41 11.45 1.53
N ARG A 155 -11.98 10.36 2.17
CA ARG A 155 -11.52 10.35 3.57
C ARG A 155 -10.29 11.24 3.78
N LEU A 156 -9.31 11.19 2.89
CA LEU A 156 -8.15 12.06 2.94
C LEU A 156 -8.52 13.54 2.83
N LYS A 157 -9.40 13.88 1.88
CA LYS A 157 -9.93 15.26 1.72
C LYS A 157 -10.73 15.70 2.95
N ALA A 158 -11.59 14.83 3.49
CA ALA A 158 -12.36 15.09 4.71
C ALA A 158 -11.44 15.31 5.92
N ALA A 159 -10.33 14.57 6.01
CA ALA A 159 -9.29 14.77 7.01
C ALA A 159 -8.49 16.07 6.80
N GLY A 160 -8.69 16.78 5.67
CA GLY A 160 -8.08 18.07 5.36
C GLY A 160 -6.78 18.00 4.58
N ALA A 161 -6.43 16.86 4.00
CA ALA A 161 -5.25 16.73 3.15
C ALA A 161 -5.34 17.61 1.90
N VAL A 162 -4.21 18.16 1.49
CA VAL A 162 -4.04 18.92 0.23
C VAL A 162 -3.41 17.99 -0.80
N ILE A 163 -4.26 17.37 -1.65
CA ILE A 163 -3.77 16.42 -2.66
C ILE A 163 -3.21 17.20 -3.85
N ILE A 164 -1.88 17.12 -4.04
CA ILE A 164 -1.14 17.90 -5.05
C ILE A 164 -0.99 17.19 -6.39
N GLY A 165 -1.29 15.90 -6.44
CA GLY A 165 -1.19 15.11 -7.67
C GLY A 165 -1.23 13.61 -7.43
N LYS A 166 -0.96 12.87 -8.51
CA LYS A 166 -0.95 11.40 -8.49
C LYS A 166 0.40 10.87 -8.95
N THR A 167 0.81 9.73 -8.37
CA THR A 167 2.13 9.13 -8.54
C THR A 167 2.11 7.93 -9.49
N ASN A 168 3.19 7.75 -10.24
CA ASN A 168 3.31 6.81 -11.34
C ASN A 168 3.16 5.33 -10.93
N VAL A 169 2.71 4.52 -11.89
CA VAL A 169 2.41 3.10 -11.76
C VAL A 169 2.84 2.33 -13.02
N PRO A 170 3.04 1.01 -12.98
CA PRO A 170 3.16 0.19 -14.19
C PRO A 170 1.80 -0.03 -14.87
N VAL A 171 1.85 -0.52 -16.12
CA VAL A 171 0.65 -0.90 -16.88
C VAL A 171 -0.20 -1.89 -16.09
N ALA A 172 -1.46 -1.56 -15.89
CA ALA A 172 -2.45 -2.39 -15.19
C ALA A 172 -2.00 -2.82 -13.77
N LEU A 173 -1.09 -2.08 -13.14
CA LEU A 173 -0.48 -2.33 -11.83
C LEU A 173 0.27 -3.69 -11.75
N GLY A 174 0.60 -4.28 -12.89
CA GLY A 174 1.05 -5.68 -13.03
C GLY A 174 2.55 -5.88 -13.07
N ASP A 175 3.37 -4.99 -12.47
CA ASP A 175 4.84 -5.12 -12.46
C ASP A 175 5.45 -4.60 -11.15
N TRP A 176 6.67 -5.03 -10.83
CA TRP A 176 7.54 -4.52 -9.77
C TRP A 176 8.50 -3.42 -10.25
N GLN A 177 8.22 -2.82 -11.38
CA GLN A 177 8.79 -1.58 -11.91
C GLN A 177 7.65 -0.62 -12.21
N SER A 178 7.86 0.69 -12.10
CA SER A 178 6.82 1.69 -12.37
C SER A 178 7.07 2.37 -13.71
N THR A 179 6.71 1.65 -14.79
CA THR A 179 6.88 2.08 -16.18
C THR A 179 5.62 1.84 -16.98
N ASN A 180 5.20 2.83 -17.78
CA ASN A 180 4.07 2.70 -18.70
C ASN A 180 4.18 3.65 -19.90
N PRO A 181 3.48 3.37 -21.02
CA PRO A 181 3.57 4.19 -22.25
C PRO A 181 2.94 5.59 -22.15
N ILE A 182 2.13 5.87 -21.12
CA ILE A 182 1.45 7.18 -20.97
C ILE A 182 2.40 8.17 -20.29
N TYR A 183 3.03 7.74 -19.19
CA TYR A 183 3.78 8.61 -18.28
C TYR A 183 5.28 8.34 -18.29
N GLY A 184 5.73 7.26 -18.91
CA GLY A 184 7.15 6.85 -18.90
C GLY A 184 7.55 6.11 -17.63
N THR A 185 8.86 6.11 -17.38
CA THR A 185 9.52 5.34 -16.30
C THR A 185 9.79 6.22 -15.10
N THR A 186 9.48 5.74 -13.90
CA THR A 186 9.94 6.33 -12.64
C THR A 186 11.28 5.72 -12.26
N ASN A 187 12.23 6.55 -11.91
CA ASN A 187 13.57 6.18 -11.48
C ASN A 187 13.69 6.11 -9.96
N ASN A 188 14.55 5.23 -9.47
CA ASN A 188 14.83 5.15 -8.03
C ASN A 188 15.67 6.36 -7.59
N PRO A 189 15.26 7.10 -6.54
CA PRO A 189 16.01 8.26 -6.06
C PRO A 189 17.41 7.96 -5.51
N HIS A 190 17.68 6.71 -5.12
CA HIS A 190 19.01 6.29 -4.66
C HIS A 190 19.95 5.90 -5.79
N ASP A 191 19.41 5.51 -6.95
CA ASP A 191 20.15 5.20 -8.19
C ASP A 191 19.18 5.27 -9.37
N VAL A 192 19.26 6.31 -10.19
CA VAL A 192 18.34 6.57 -11.30
C VAL A 192 18.39 5.51 -12.42
N ALA A 193 19.42 4.66 -12.44
CA ALA A 193 19.49 3.53 -13.38
C ALA A 193 18.66 2.31 -12.92
N ARG A 194 18.06 2.38 -11.72
CA ARG A 194 17.32 1.27 -11.09
C ARG A 194 15.86 1.59 -10.89
N THR A 195 15.06 0.52 -10.76
CA THR A 195 13.63 0.62 -10.47
C THR A 195 13.37 1.13 -9.05
N PRO A 196 12.36 1.98 -8.81
CA PRO A 196 11.87 2.31 -7.48
C PRO A 196 10.96 1.21 -6.89
N GLY A 197 10.77 0.10 -7.65
CA GLY A 197 9.76 -0.89 -7.36
C GLY A 197 8.41 -0.58 -8.02
N GLY A 198 7.43 -1.43 -7.73
CA GLY A 198 6.07 -1.36 -8.27
C GLY A 198 5.09 -2.22 -7.46
N SER A 199 3.82 -1.93 -7.60
CA SER A 199 3.21 -0.95 -8.50
C SER A 199 3.07 0.46 -7.90
N SER A 200 3.39 0.71 -6.61
CA SER A 200 3.39 2.04 -5.99
C SER A 200 4.79 2.69 -6.01
N GLY A 201 5.55 2.52 -7.12
CA GLY A 201 6.94 3.01 -7.18
C GLY A 201 7.04 4.53 -7.25
N GLY A 202 6.13 5.21 -7.95
CA GLY A 202 6.05 6.66 -7.94
C GLY A 202 5.79 7.22 -6.53
N ALA A 203 4.94 6.55 -5.72
CA ALA A 203 4.67 6.90 -4.34
C ALA A 203 5.93 6.84 -3.46
N ALA A 204 6.65 5.71 -3.52
CA ALA A 204 7.89 5.55 -2.76
C ALA A 204 8.97 6.54 -3.19
N ALA A 205 9.12 6.78 -4.51
CA ALA A 205 10.06 7.75 -5.04
C ALA A 205 9.72 9.18 -4.60
N ALA A 206 8.44 9.59 -4.63
CA ALA A 206 7.99 10.90 -4.16
C ALA A 206 8.29 11.12 -2.67
N LEU A 207 8.07 10.10 -1.83
CA LEU A 207 8.44 10.11 -0.42
C LEU A 207 9.95 10.21 -0.22
N ALA A 208 10.73 9.39 -0.91
CA ALA A 208 12.19 9.38 -0.80
C ALA A 208 12.82 10.69 -1.26
N CYS A 209 12.26 11.34 -2.30
CA CYS A 209 12.66 12.67 -2.72
C CYS A 209 12.19 13.78 -1.79
N GLY A 210 11.35 13.51 -0.79
CA GLY A 210 10.81 14.53 0.10
C GLY A 210 9.80 15.48 -0.55
N TYR A 211 9.11 15.06 -1.63
CA TYR A 211 8.03 15.85 -2.24
C TYR A 211 6.84 15.98 -1.29
N VAL A 212 6.51 14.90 -0.65
CA VAL A 212 5.44 14.78 0.35
C VAL A 212 5.91 13.96 1.54
N ALA A 213 5.19 14.01 2.67
CA ALA A 213 5.51 13.24 3.87
C ALA A 213 4.65 11.98 4.02
N LEU A 214 3.47 11.97 3.41
CA LEU A 214 2.49 10.87 3.47
C LEU A 214 1.95 10.59 2.07
N GLU A 215 1.69 9.32 1.80
CA GLU A 215 1.16 8.80 0.54
C GLU A 215 0.22 7.61 0.80
N VAL A 216 -0.63 7.29 -0.17
CA VAL A 216 -1.48 6.09 -0.15
C VAL A 216 -1.33 5.31 -1.44
N GLY A 217 -0.99 4.04 -1.30
CA GLY A 217 -0.86 3.09 -2.40
C GLY A 217 -1.74 1.86 -2.23
N SER A 218 -1.48 0.82 -3.01
CA SER A 218 -2.20 -0.45 -2.95
C SER A 218 -1.25 -1.64 -3.09
N ASP A 219 -1.66 -2.81 -2.58
CA ASP A 219 -0.83 -4.02 -2.56
C ASP A 219 -1.68 -5.27 -2.79
N ILE A 220 -1.28 -6.09 -3.75
CA ILE A 220 -1.78 -7.43 -3.96
C ILE A 220 -0.61 -8.43 -4.07
N GLY A 221 0.52 -7.98 -4.62
CA GLY A 221 1.71 -8.76 -4.88
C GLY A 221 2.99 -8.10 -4.36
N GLY A 222 2.93 -7.34 -3.26
CA GLY A 222 4.04 -6.58 -2.72
C GLY A 222 4.07 -5.12 -3.14
N SER A 223 3.00 -4.60 -3.76
CA SER A 223 3.02 -3.29 -4.41
C SER A 223 3.10 -2.06 -3.49
N LEU A 224 2.98 -2.20 -2.18
CA LEU A 224 3.40 -1.23 -1.15
C LEU A 224 4.80 -1.57 -0.64
N ARG A 225 5.03 -2.85 -0.37
CA ARG A 225 6.18 -3.39 0.35
C ARG A 225 7.46 -3.35 -0.49
N THR A 226 7.37 -3.72 -1.76
CA THR A 226 8.50 -3.67 -2.70
C THR A 226 9.05 -2.27 -2.90
N PRO A 227 8.20 -1.27 -3.25
CA PRO A 227 8.70 0.10 -3.40
C PRO A 227 9.25 0.68 -2.10
N ALA A 228 8.66 0.36 -0.96
CA ALA A 228 9.17 0.80 0.34
C ALA A 228 10.57 0.25 0.60
N HIS A 229 10.79 -1.03 0.32
CA HIS A 229 12.11 -1.67 0.42
C HIS A 229 13.14 -1.02 -0.51
N TYR A 230 12.78 -0.80 -1.80
CA TYR A 230 13.72 -0.29 -2.80
C TYR A 230 14.06 1.19 -2.65
N CYS A 231 13.14 1.99 -2.12
CA CYS A 231 13.33 3.42 -1.90
C CYS A 231 13.67 3.79 -0.45
N GLY A 232 13.77 2.81 0.46
CA GLY A 232 14.15 3.03 1.85
C GLY A 232 13.10 3.81 2.66
N VAL A 233 11.83 3.68 2.34
CA VAL A 233 10.71 4.30 3.06
C VAL A 233 9.90 3.26 3.82
N PHE A 234 8.94 3.71 4.62
CA PHE A 234 8.01 2.83 5.33
C PHE A 234 6.73 2.64 4.52
N ALA A 235 6.13 1.45 4.60
CA ALA A 235 4.80 1.16 4.07
C ALA A 235 4.08 0.16 4.96
N HIS A 236 2.75 0.27 5.00
CA HIS A 236 1.90 -0.69 5.69
C HIS A 236 0.87 -1.28 4.73
N LYS A 237 0.93 -2.59 4.55
CA LYS A 237 -0.11 -3.40 3.94
C LYS A 237 -1.11 -3.80 5.02
N PRO A 238 -2.31 -3.22 5.08
CA PRO A 238 -3.26 -3.53 6.14
C PRO A 238 -3.78 -4.98 6.11
N SER A 239 -4.41 -5.39 7.19
CA SER A 239 -5.29 -6.54 7.21
C SER A 239 -6.32 -6.44 6.10
N TYR A 240 -6.60 -7.56 5.43
CA TYR A 240 -7.58 -7.57 4.34
C TYR A 240 -8.97 -7.13 4.83
N GLY A 241 -9.61 -6.24 4.07
CA GLY A 241 -10.99 -5.79 4.29
C GLY A 241 -11.18 -4.62 5.25
N ILE A 242 -10.11 -4.07 5.87
CA ILE A 242 -10.26 -2.92 6.78
C ILE A 242 -10.22 -1.56 6.09
N VAL A 243 -9.80 -1.50 4.82
CA VAL A 243 -9.82 -0.28 4.00
C VAL A 243 -10.67 -0.54 2.76
N PRO A 244 -11.69 0.29 2.46
CA PRO A 244 -12.53 0.12 1.28
C PRO A 244 -11.73 0.31 -0.02
N MET A 245 -12.05 -0.52 -1.02
CA MET A 245 -11.41 -0.50 -2.35
C MET A 245 -12.22 0.28 -3.39
N GLN A 246 -13.39 0.84 -3.04
CA GLN A 246 -14.25 1.58 -3.96
C GLN A 246 -13.50 2.76 -4.59
N GLY A 247 -13.51 2.82 -5.92
CA GLY A 247 -12.77 3.83 -6.69
C GLY A 247 -11.27 3.53 -6.87
N GLN A 248 -10.80 2.37 -6.39
CA GLN A 248 -9.52 1.76 -6.73
C GLN A 248 -9.80 0.47 -7.50
N THR A 249 -10.48 0.61 -8.64
CA THR A 249 -10.95 -0.46 -9.51
C THR A 249 -10.47 -0.23 -10.94
N PHE A 250 -10.57 -1.24 -11.80
CA PHE A 250 -10.12 -1.16 -13.19
C PHE A 250 -10.72 0.07 -13.90
N PRO A 251 -9.94 0.87 -14.65
CA PRO A 251 -10.42 2.07 -15.31
C PRO A 251 -11.65 1.81 -16.19
N GLY A 252 -12.59 2.75 -16.23
CA GLY A 252 -13.83 2.60 -16.98
C GLY A 252 -14.94 1.79 -16.26
N THR A 253 -14.66 1.24 -15.07
CA THR A 253 -15.68 0.58 -14.25
C THR A 253 -16.34 1.56 -13.28
N PRO A 254 -17.63 1.38 -12.93
CA PRO A 254 -18.28 2.20 -11.91
C PRO A 254 -17.57 2.09 -10.54
N ALA A 255 -17.53 3.20 -9.80
CA ALA A 255 -17.03 3.24 -8.43
C ALA A 255 -18.11 2.71 -7.46
N ILE A 256 -18.40 1.43 -7.53
CA ILE A 256 -19.35 0.76 -6.65
C ILE A 256 -18.62 0.02 -5.52
N PRO A 257 -19.29 -0.25 -4.38
CA PRO A 257 -18.73 -1.09 -3.34
C PRO A 257 -18.28 -2.44 -3.91
N SER A 258 -17.01 -2.76 -3.77
CA SER A 258 -16.44 -4.01 -4.28
C SER A 258 -16.73 -5.16 -3.32
N ALA A 259 -17.07 -6.32 -3.87
CA ALA A 259 -17.07 -7.57 -3.10
C ALA A 259 -15.65 -7.98 -2.67
N GLY A 260 -14.63 -7.30 -3.21
CA GLY A 260 -13.23 -7.63 -3.02
C GLY A 260 -12.77 -8.85 -3.82
N ASP A 261 -11.48 -8.94 -4.07
CA ASP A 261 -10.84 -10.08 -4.72
C ASP A 261 -10.24 -11.08 -3.71
N GLY A 262 -10.37 -10.78 -2.42
CA GLY A 262 -9.82 -11.57 -1.33
C GLY A 262 -8.34 -11.33 -1.02
N LEU A 263 -7.64 -10.47 -1.77
CA LEU A 263 -6.18 -10.28 -1.71
C LEU A 263 -5.75 -8.81 -1.65
N SER A 264 -6.32 -7.97 -2.52
CA SER A 264 -5.92 -6.57 -2.67
C SER A 264 -6.26 -5.72 -1.46
N VAL A 265 -5.35 -4.83 -1.11
CA VAL A 265 -5.53 -3.85 -0.04
C VAL A 265 -5.02 -2.47 -0.45
N VAL A 266 -5.53 -1.44 0.20
CA VAL A 266 -5.03 -0.06 0.16
C VAL A 266 -4.34 0.24 1.47
N GLY A 267 -3.19 0.91 1.44
CA GLY A 267 -2.44 1.23 2.65
C GLY A 267 -1.55 2.45 2.54
N PRO A 268 -1.14 3.01 3.70
CA PRO A 268 -0.29 4.19 3.78
C PRO A 268 1.18 3.88 3.51
N MET A 269 1.88 4.89 2.98
CA MET A 269 3.34 4.94 2.83
C MET A 269 3.86 6.25 3.41
N ALA A 270 5.02 6.24 4.05
CA ALA A 270 5.58 7.41 4.71
C ALA A 270 7.11 7.29 4.89
N ARG A 271 7.75 8.36 5.37
CA ARG A 271 9.17 8.31 5.80
C ARG A 271 9.36 7.93 7.27
N SER A 272 8.28 7.80 8.04
CA SER A 272 8.31 7.39 9.44
C SER A 272 7.22 6.35 9.72
N ALA A 273 7.51 5.36 10.57
CA ALA A 273 6.52 4.38 11.01
C ALA A 273 5.37 5.03 11.81
N HIS A 274 5.62 6.16 12.48
CA HIS A 274 4.58 6.92 13.17
C HIS A 274 3.54 7.50 12.21
N ASP A 275 3.96 7.93 11.02
CA ASP A 275 3.06 8.48 10.00
C ASP A 275 2.19 7.39 9.35
N LEU A 276 2.64 6.12 9.34
CA LEU A 276 1.81 4.99 8.89
C LEU A 276 0.56 4.83 9.76
N ALA A 277 0.70 4.96 11.09
CA ALA A 277 -0.44 4.88 12.00
C ALA A 277 -1.43 6.05 11.75
N LEU A 278 -0.92 7.26 11.53
CA LEU A 278 -1.72 8.43 11.17
C LEU A 278 -2.49 8.22 9.86
N GLY A 279 -1.81 7.74 8.81
CA GLY A 279 -2.43 7.45 7.52
C GLY A 279 -3.49 6.35 7.61
N LEU A 280 -3.19 5.26 8.33
CA LEU A 280 -4.13 4.15 8.52
C LEU A 280 -5.38 4.59 9.28
N ASP A 281 -5.25 5.39 10.34
CA ASP A 281 -6.40 5.88 11.13
C ASP A 281 -7.37 6.72 10.29
N VAL A 282 -6.87 7.43 9.28
CA VAL A 282 -7.69 8.23 8.36
C VAL A 282 -8.43 7.36 7.34
N ILE A 283 -7.75 6.36 6.76
CA ILE A 283 -8.32 5.60 5.63
C ILE A 283 -9.06 4.33 6.04
N ALA A 284 -8.78 3.76 7.22
CA ALA A 284 -9.37 2.51 7.69
C ALA A 284 -10.80 2.71 8.23
N GLY A 285 -11.58 1.66 8.12
CA GLY A 285 -12.97 1.59 8.55
C GLY A 285 -13.86 1.05 7.44
N PRO A 286 -15.06 0.56 7.79
CA PRO A 286 -16.02 0.03 6.82
C PRO A 286 -16.50 1.12 5.86
N ASP A 287 -16.98 0.70 4.69
CA ASP A 287 -17.78 1.55 3.82
C ASP A 287 -19.04 1.99 4.55
N GLU A 288 -19.26 3.31 4.66
CA GLU A 288 -20.35 3.89 5.45
C GLU A 288 -21.74 3.54 4.88
N GLN A 289 -21.83 3.37 3.57
CA GLN A 289 -23.12 3.09 2.91
C GLN A 289 -23.54 1.61 3.03
N ARG A 290 -22.60 0.73 3.32
CA ARG A 290 -22.82 -0.71 3.38
C ARG A 290 -22.50 -1.27 4.76
N ASP A 291 -21.26 -1.59 5.00
CA ASP A 291 -20.83 -2.30 6.21
C ASP A 291 -20.83 -1.39 7.45
N GLY A 292 -20.58 -0.10 7.26
CA GLY A 292 -20.57 0.92 8.29
C GLY A 292 -21.94 1.19 8.94
N VAL A 293 -23.03 0.69 8.34
CA VAL A 293 -24.36 0.70 8.98
C VAL A 293 -24.38 -0.20 10.19
N GLY A 294 -23.74 -1.38 10.10
CA GLY A 294 -23.83 -2.43 11.11
C GLY A 294 -22.65 -2.54 12.07
N TRP A 295 -21.46 -2.10 11.69
CA TRP A 295 -20.27 -2.27 12.51
C TRP A 295 -19.25 -1.11 12.39
N ARG A 296 -18.33 -1.06 13.35
CA ARG A 296 -17.23 -0.09 13.40
C ARG A 296 -15.91 -0.83 13.58
N LEU A 297 -14.86 -0.37 12.90
CA LEU A 297 -13.52 -0.89 13.09
C LEU A 297 -12.92 -0.34 14.39
N LEU A 298 -12.43 -1.25 15.24
CA LEU A 298 -11.66 -0.91 16.43
C LEU A 298 -10.40 -1.79 16.48
N LEU A 299 -9.31 -1.28 15.94
CA LEU A 299 -8.03 -1.98 15.99
C LEU A 299 -7.46 -1.99 17.41
N PRO A 300 -6.95 -3.13 17.92
CA PRO A 300 -6.28 -3.19 19.20
C PRO A 300 -4.99 -2.36 19.19
N ARG A 301 -4.56 -1.95 20.39
CA ARG A 301 -3.24 -1.31 20.57
C ARG A 301 -2.13 -2.30 20.22
N PRO A 302 -0.90 -1.83 19.93
CA PRO A 302 0.26 -2.71 19.76
C PRO A 302 0.41 -3.66 20.96
N ARG A 303 0.79 -4.92 20.71
CA ARG A 303 0.95 -5.93 21.76
C ARG A 303 1.88 -5.48 22.88
N HIS A 304 2.99 -4.81 22.51
CA HIS A 304 4.05 -4.45 23.44
C HIS A 304 4.50 -2.99 23.25
N ARG A 305 5.12 -2.45 24.30
CA ARG A 305 5.59 -1.06 24.33
C ARG A 305 7.11 -0.91 24.17
N THR A 306 7.85 -1.99 24.23
CA THR A 306 9.31 -1.99 24.07
C THR A 306 9.75 -3.22 23.28
N LEU A 307 10.91 -3.16 22.60
CA LEU A 307 11.43 -4.28 21.81
C LEU A 307 11.65 -5.54 22.65
N ARG A 308 12.08 -5.41 23.91
CA ARG A 308 12.38 -6.53 24.82
C ARG A 308 11.19 -7.44 25.11
N ASP A 309 9.98 -6.93 24.96
CA ASP A 309 8.76 -7.68 25.28
C ASP A 309 8.30 -8.54 24.10
N PHE A 310 8.88 -8.34 22.91
CA PHE A 310 8.48 -9.06 21.69
C PHE A 310 9.14 -10.43 21.57
N ARG A 311 8.33 -11.38 21.07
CA ARG A 311 8.79 -12.68 20.56
C ARG A 311 8.79 -12.60 19.03
N VAL A 312 9.97 -12.66 18.46
CA VAL A 312 10.22 -12.39 17.03
C VAL A 312 10.69 -13.67 16.34
N LEU A 313 9.98 -14.12 15.30
CA LEU A 313 10.45 -15.19 14.43
C LEU A 313 11.04 -14.57 13.16
N VAL A 314 12.28 -14.92 12.83
CA VAL A 314 12.98 -14.46 11.62
C VAL A 314 13.01 -15.58 10.59
N ILE A 315 12.50 -15.29 9.39
CA ILE A 315 12.49 -16.21 8.25
C ILE A 315 13.23 -15.52 7.09
N ASP A 316 14.41 -16.00 6.73
CA ASP A 316 15.28 -15.40 5.71
C ASP A 316 15.50 -16.28 4.48
N THR A 317 14.94 -17.50 4.46
CA THR A 317 14.98 -18.45 3.35
C THR A 317 13.58 -18.87 2.92
N HIS A 318 13.41 -19.10 1.61
CA HIS A 318 12.13 -19.56 1.04
C HIS A 318 12.35 -20.77 0.13
N PRO A 319 11.53 -21.84 0.25
CA PRO A 319 11.78 -23.10 -0.49
C PRO A 319 11.60 -22.98 -2.01
N LEU A 320 10.99 -21.90 -2.53
CA LEU A 320 10.73 -21.72 -3.97
C LEU A 320 11.69 -20.74 -4.66
N GLY A 321 12.64 -20.15 -3.96
CA GLY A 321 13.59 -19.21 -4.58
C GLY A 321 14.62 -18.70 -3.60
N ASP A 322 15.78 -18.33 -4.13
CA ASP A 322 16.87 -17.72 -3.36
C ASP A 322 16.54 -16.26 -3.02
N THR A 323 17.14 -15.79 -1.94
CA THR A 323 17.16 -14.38 -1.52
C THR A 323 18.61 -13.92 -1.42
N ALA A 324 18.90 -12.74 -1.92
CA ALA A 324 20.24 -12.18 -1.95
C ALA A 324 20.89 -12.16 -0.55
N GLU A 325 22.17 -12.57 -0.49
CA GLU A 325 22.92 -12.67 0.75
C GLU A 325 22.98 -11.35 1.51
N VAL A 326 23.09 -10.23 0.79
CA VAL A 326 23.11 -8.89 1.41
C VAL A 326 21.84 -8.62 2.23
N ILE A 327 20.68 -9.12 1.80
CA ILE A 327 19.40 -9.00 2.51
C ILE A 327 19.36 -9.95 3.71
N ARG A 328 19.76 -11.21 3.52
CA ARG A 328 19.81 -12.20 4.60
C ARG A 328 20.77 -11.77 5.70
N ALA A 329 21.96 -11.26 5.33
CA ALA A 329 22.92 -10.71 6.26
C ALA A 329 22.39 -9.48 7.03
N ALA A 330 21.62 -8.60 6.37
CA ALA A 330 20.97 -7.46 7.03
C ALA A 330 19.92 -7.93 8.05
N LEU A 331 19.10 -8.95 7.71
CA LEU A 331 18.15 -9.55 8.64
C LEU A 331 18.87 -10.24 9.81
N ALA A 332 19.99 -10.91 9.58
CA ALA A 332 20.78 -11.54 10.61
C ALA A 332 21.31 -10.49 11.61
N ARG A 333 21.88 -9.38 11.09
CA ARG A 333 22.32 -8.26 11.95
C ARG A 333 21.17 -7.65 12.76
N LEU A 334 19.99 -7.49 12.14
CA LEU A 334 18.80 -7.02 12.87
C LEU A 334 18.41 -7.97 13.98
N ALA A 335 18.38 -9.28 13.73
CA ALA A 335 18.07 -10.30 14.73
C ALA A 335 19.02 -10.25 15.93
N ASP A 336 20.32 -10.09 15.68
CA ASP A 336 21.34 -9.95 16.72
C ASP A 336 21.15 -8.66 17.55
N ARG A 337 20.79 -7.54 16.89
CA ARG A 337 20.48 -6.27 17.58
C ARG A 337 19.24 -6.40 18.46
N LEU A 338 18.17 -7.05 17.96
CA LEU A 338 16.94 -7.33 18.72
C LEU A 338 17.22 -8.19 19.96
N GLY A 339 18.06 -9.22 19.82
CA GLY A 339 18.48 -10.04 20.96
C GLY A 339 19.23 -9.23 22.02
N LYS A 340 20.09 -8.28 21.62
CA LYS A 340 20.80 -7.35 22.53
C LYS A 340 19.84 -6.38 23.23
N GLU A 341 18.73 -5.98 22.57
CA GLU A 341 17.65 -5.19 23.18
C GLU A 341 16.76 -6.03 24.14
N GLY A 342 16.99 -7.34 24.21
CA GLY A 342 16.28 -8.25 25.11
C GLY A 342 15.05 -8.94 24.50
N ALA A 343 14.79 -8.78 23.19
CA ALA A 343 13.72 -9.51 22.51
C ALA A 343 14.03 -11.01 22.44
N VAL A 344 12.99 -11.84 22.50
CA VAL A 344 13.10 -13.27 22.23
C VAL A 344 13.12 -13.49 20.71
N VAL A 345 14.23 -13.92 20.17
CA VAL A 345 14.41 -14.12 18.72
C VAL A 345 14.57 -15.60 18.40
N GLY A 346 13.66 -16.15 17.57
CA GLY A 346 13.74 -17.49 17.00
C GLY A 346 14.00 -17.44 15.50
N ARG A 347 14.58 -18.50 14.94
CA ARG A 347 14.82 -18.66 13.50
C ARG A 347 14.08 -19.83 12.89
N GLU A 348 13.45 -20.64 13.73
CA GLU A 348 12.67 -21.82 13.34
C GLU A 348 11.42 -21.93 14.21
N SER A 349 10.36 -22.47 13.65
CA SER A 349 9.15 -22.81 14.39
C SER A 349 8.43 -23.98 13.75
N PRO A 350 8.09 -25.03 14.50
CA PRO A 350 7.27 -26.11 13.98
C PRO A 350 5.84 -25.70 13.65
N LEU A 351 5.44 -24.48 14.05
CA LEU A 351 4.13 -23.91 13.76
C LEU A 351 4.12 -23.11 12.45
N LEU A 352 5.29 -22.91 11.81
CA LEU A 352 5.37 -22.17 10.54
C LEU A 352 4.64 -22.97 9.46
N PRO A 353 3.67 -22.36 8.74
CA PRO A 353 3.02 -23.01 7.60
C PRO A 353 4.02 -23.37 6.50
N ASP A 354 3.70 -24.39 5.70
CA ASP A 354 4.46 -24.70 4.49
C ASP A 354 4.41 -23.51 3.52
N LEU A 355 5.52 -22.78 3.43
CA LEU A 355 5.64 -21.60 2.59
C LEU A 355 5.55 -21.91 1.10
N ALA A 356 6.00 -23.11 0.66
CA ALA A 356 5.93 -23.49 -0.73
C ALA A 356 4.48 -23.71 -1.17
N GLU A 357 3.70 -24.50 -0.41
CA GLU A 357 2.29 -24.73 -0.74
C GLU A 357 1.45 -23.47 -0.51
N ALA A 358 1.72 -22.70 0.53
CA ALA A 358 1.07 -21.42 0.74
C ALA A 358 1.26 -20.46 -0.46
N THR A 359 2.49 -20.41 -1.02
CA THR A 359 2.79 -19.57 -2.19
C THR A 359 2.12 -20.12 -3.46
N ARG A 360 2.12 -21.43 -3.69
CA ARG A 360 1.40 -22.01 -4.82
C ARG A 360 -0.10 -21.77 -4.74
N ASN A 361 -0.68 -21.92 -3.55
CA ASN A 361 -2.10 -21.62 -3.34
C ASN A 361 -2.41 -20.14 -3.54
N TYR A 362 -1.53 -19.25 -3.09
CA TYR A 362 -1.63 -17.83 -3.37
C TYR A 362 -1.65 -17.54 -4.87
N MET A 363 -0.78 -18.15 -5.67
CA MET A 363 -0.76 -17.99 -7.13
C MET A 363 -2.06 -18.47 -7.80
N ARG A 364 -2.69 -19.56 -7.28
CA ARG A 364 -4.02 -20.02 -7.75
C ARG A 364 -5.12 -18.97 -7.53
N LEU A 365 -5.03 -18.20 -6.46
CA LEU A 365 -5.98 -17.11 -6.14
C LEU A 365 -5.62 -15.79 -6.84
N LEU A 366 -4.34 -15.53 -7.05
CA LEU A 366 -3.84 -14.31 -7.68
C LEU A 366 -4.17 -14.25 -9.17
N GLY A 367 -4.11 -15.38 -9.88
CA GLY A 367 -4.42 -15.45 -11.30
C GLY A 367 -5.78 -14.84 -11.64
N PRO A 368 -6.89 -15.35 -11.08
CA PRO A 368 -8.22 -14.79 -11.34
C PRO A 368 -8.37 -13.34 -10.85
N ALA A 369 -7.73 -12.96 -9.73
CA ALA A 369 -7.80 -11.60 -9.19
C ALA A 369 -7.18 -10.57 -10.14
N LEU A 370 -5.99 -10.84 -10.69
CA LEU A 370 -5.28 -9.92 -11.60
C LEU A 370 -5.81 -9.92 -13.03
N THR A 371 -6.57 -10.94 -13.41
CA THR A 371 -7.12 -11.06 -14.77
C THR A 371 -8.57 -10.60 -14.88
N GLN A 372 -9.20 -10.26 -13.78
CA GLN A 372 -10.57 -9.74 -13.75
C GLN A 372 -10.72 -8.53 -14.67
N GLY A 373 -11.79 -8.51 -15.48
CA GLY A 373 -12.11 -7.41 -16.39
C GLY A 373 -11.26 -7.36 -17.67
N ARG A 374 -10.39 -8.34 -17.93
CA ARG A 374 -9.64 -8.42 -19.19
C ARG A 374 -10.58 -8.78 -20.36
N PRO A 375 -10.23 -8.37 -21.60
CA PRO A 375 -10.99 -8.75 -22.78
C PRO A 375 -11.04 -10.28 -23.00
N PRO A 376 -12.08 -10.84 -23.64
CA PRO A 376 -12.17 -12.28 -23.90
C PRO A 376 -10.94 -12.89 -24.60
N ALA A 377 -10.32 -12.16 -25.53
CA ALA A 377 -9.09 -12.60 -26.22
C ALA A 377 -7.92 -12.88 -25.26
N TYR A 378 -7.83 -12.16 -24.13
CA TYR A 378 -6.81 -12.40 -23.11
C TYR A 378 -6.97 -13.78 -22.48
N TYR A 379 -8.20 -14.17 -22.13
CA TYR A 379 -8.47 -15.48 -21.53
C TYR A 379 -8.19 -16.62 -22.51
N GLU A 380 -8.49 -16.44 -23.81
CA GLU A 380 -8.15 -17.41 -24.86
C GLU A 380 -6.61 -17.55 -24.99
N GLN A 381 -5.90 -16.45 -24.96
CA GLN A 381 -4.42 -16.46 -24.95
C GLN A 381 -3.87 -17.21 -23.74
N MET A 382 -4.39 -16.92 -22.53
CA MET A 382 -3.97 -17.62 -21.31
C MET A 382 -4.29 -19.11 -21.36
N ARG A 383 -5.44 -19.51 -21.94
CA ARG A 383 -5.82 -20.92 -22.13
C ARG A 383 -4.85 -21.62 -23.08
N SER A 384 -4.54 -21.00 -24.21
CA SER A 384 -3.60 -21.53 -25.19
C SER A 384 -2.20 -21.68 -24.57
N LEU A 385 -1.75 -20.68 -23.82
CA LEU A 385 -0.45 -20.72 -23.13
C LEU A 385 -0.42 -21.81 -22.05
N ALA A 386 -1.49 -21.95 -21.25
CA ALA A 386 -1.61 -23.00 -20.25
C ALA A 386 -1.49 -24.42 -20.86
N ALA A 387 -2.06 -24.64 -22.04
CA ALA A 387 -1.98 -25.91 -22.74
C ALA A 387 -0.55 -26.31 -23.15
N THR A 388 0.33 -25.33 -23.40
CA THR A 388 1.74 -25.58 -23.76
C THR A 388 2.62 -25.91 -22.56
N MET A 389 2.18 -25.59 -21.33
CA MET A 389 3.01 -25.71 -20.13
C MET A 389 3.00 -27.09 -19.45
N GLY A 390 2.13 -28.01 -19.90
CA GLY A 390 1.94 -29.30 -19.24
C GLY A 390 1.14 -29.21 -17.93
N ALA A 391 0.29 -30.19 -17.69
CA ALA A 391 -0.63 -30.19 -16.53
C ALA A 391 0.13 -30.27 -15.18
N ASP A 392 1.24 -31.00 -15.14
CA ASP A 392 2.03 -31.23 -13.91
C ASP A 392 3.05 -30.15 -13.58
N ASN A 393 3.16 -29.12 -14.43
CA ASN A 393 4.09 -28.01 -14.18
C ASN A 393 3.63 -27.20 -12.96
N GLN A 394 4.41 -27.25 -11.88
CA GLN A 394 4.14 -26.55 -10.60
C GLN A 394 4.95 -25.25 -10.46
N SER A 395 5.54 -24.71 -11.54
CA SER A 395 6.16 -23.38 -11.50
C SER A 395 5.12 -22.29 -11.20
N LEU A 396 5.54 -21.20 -10.57
CA LEU A 396 4.64 -20.09 -10.20
C LEU A 396 3.98 -19.49 -11.45
N ASP A 397 4.73 -19.36 -12.56
CA ASP A 397 4.20 -18.91 -13.85
C ASP A 397 3.08 -19.80 -14.38
N ALA A 398 3.29 -21.12 -14.37
CA ALA A 398 2.30 -22.06 -14.87
C ALA A 398 1.02 -22.05 -14.01
N ILE A 399 1.17 -21.96 -12.69
CA ILE A 399 0.02 -21.86 -11.77
C ILE A 399 -0.74 -20.56 -12.01
N TYR A 400 -0.06 -19.42 -12.16
CA TYR A 400 -0.66 -18.13 -12.44
C TYR A 400 -1.44 -18.12 -13.77
N ILE A 401 -0.83 -18.64 -14.84
CA ILE A 401 -1.42 -18.69 -16.18
C ILE A 401 -2.67 -19.58 -16.20
N ARG A 402 -2.62 -20.76 -15.56
CA ARG A 402 -3.81 -21.61 -15.40
C ARG A 402 -4.88 -20.94 -14.56
N GLY A 403 -4.49 -20.18 -13.53
CA GLY A 403 -5.39 -19.42 -12.66
C GLY A 403 -6.28 -18.43 -13.41
N ALA A 404 -5.81 -17.85 -14.51
CA ALA A 404 -6.61 -16.91 -15.32
C ALA A 404 -7.95 -17.49 -15.81
N ASN A 405 -8.01 -18.82 -15.99
CA ASN A 405 -9.21 -19.55 -16.45
C ASN A 405 -9.72 -20.56 -15.41
N VAL A 406 -9.40 -20.35 -14.12
CA VAL A 406 -9.79 -21.26 -13.05
C VAL A 406 -11.31 -21.39 -12.95
N GLY A 407 -11.79 -22.64 -12.81
CA GLY A 407 -13.19 -22.91 -12.58
C GLY A 407 -13.63 -22.61 -11.13
N TRP A 408 -14.92 -22.38 -10.92
CA TRP A 408 -15.47 -22.07 -9.60
C TRP A 408 -15.11 -23.11 -8.53
N ARG A 409 -15.14 -24.39 -8.86
CA ARG A 409 -14.81 -25.46 -7.91
C ARG A 409 -13.35 -25.44 -7.47
N GLU A 410 -12.45 -25.20 -8.40
CA GLU A 410 -11.01 -25.09 -8.13
C GLU A 410 -10.70 -23.82 -7.30
N TRP A 411 -11.33 -22.68 -7.66
CA TRP A 411 -11.22 -21.47 -6.89
C TRP A 411 -11.73 -21.66 -5.45
N GLN A 412 -12.86 -22.33 -5.26
CA GLN A 412 -13.39 -22.66 -3.93
C GLN A 412 -12.43 -23.57 -3.14
N SER A 413 -11.78 -24.53 -3.80
CA SER A 413 -10.77 -25.36 -3.16
C SER A 413 -9.57 -24.55 -2.67
N ALA A 414 -9.03 -23.69 -3.53
CA ALA A 414 -7.94 -22.78 -3.18
C ALA A 414 -8.34 -21.80 -2.04
N ASN A 415 -9.58 -21.32 -2.06
CA ASN A 415 -10.08 -20.44 -1.02
C ASN A 415 -10.26 -21.14 0.34
N ARG A 416 -10.67 -22.45 0.35
CA ARG A 416 -10.69 -23.27 1.58
C ARG A 416 -9.27 -23.51 2.11
N ALA A 417 -8.32 -23.81 1.23
CA ALA A 417 -6.91 -23.95 1.62
C ALA A 417 -6.37 -22.65 2.24
N ARG A 418 -6.77 -21.47 1.72
CA ARG A 418 -6.49 -20.18 2.32
C ARG A 418 -7.06 -20.06 3.74
N THR A 419 -8.28 -20.53 3.99
CA THR A 419 -8.89 -20.50 5.33
C THR A 419 -8.11 -21.36 6.33
N VAL A 420 -7.65 -22.53 5.89
CA VAL A 420 -6.75 -23.37 6.71
C VAL A 420 -5.44 -22.67 7.01
N LEU A 421 -4.85 -22.05 6.00
CA LEU A 421 -3.62 -21.24 6.16
C LEU A 421 -3.80 -20.11 7.15
N GLN A 422 -4.92 -19.39 7.12
CA GLN A 422 -5.24 -18.34 8.10
C GLN A 422 -5.25 -18.88 9.53
N GLN A 423 -5.78 -20.07 9.74
CA GLN A 423 -5.78 -20.71 11.07
C GLN A 423 -4.38 -21.15 11.52
N GLN A 424 -3.56 -21.62 10.59
CA GLN A 424 -2.16 -21.95 10.89
C GLN A 424 -1.38 -20.70 11.33
N TRP A 425 -1.53 -19.58 10.61
CA TRP A 425 -0.94 -18.30 11.00
C TRP A 425 -1.47 -17.82 12.37
N ALA A 426 -2.77 -17.91 12.62
CA ALA A 426 -3.35 -17.56 13.92
C ALA A 426 -2.76 -18.41 15.06
N THR A 427 -2.43 -19.67 14.79
CA THR A 427 -1.76 -20.56 15.76
C THR A 427 -0.31 -20.14 15.98
N LEU A 428 0.43 -19.81 14.91
CA LEU A 428 1.80 -19.31 15.00
C LEU A 428 1.87 -18.03 15.86
N PHE A 429 0.92 -17.10 15.69
CA PHE A 429 0.86 -15.84 16.43
C PHE A 429 0.45 -15.97 17.91
N LYS A 430 0.14 -17.18 18.40
CA LYS A 430 0.08 -17.46 19.85
C LYS A 430 1.48 -17.61 20.46
N ALA A 431 2.45 -18.09 19.68
CA ALA A 431 3.83 -18.28 20.10
C ALA A 431 4.71 -17.07 19.78
N TRP A 432 4.41 -16.35 18.70
CA TRP A 432 5.19 -15.22 18.18
C TRP A 432 4.33 -13.96 18.07
N ASP A 433 4.93 -12.80 18.24
CA ASP A 433 4.19 -11.52 18.17
C ASP A 433 4.32 -10.87 16.79
N VAL A 434 5.49 -11.02 16.15
CA VAL A 434 5.77 -10.59 14.78
C VAL A 434 6.68 -11.59 14.08
N ILE A 435 6.54 -11.65 12.75
CA ILE A 435 7.42 -12.43 11.88
C ILE A 435 8.21 -11.46 11.02
N LEU A 436 9.54 -11.59 11.01
CA LEU A 436 10.43 -10.81 10.14
C LEU A 436 10.87 -11.64 8.95
N CYS A 437 10.73 -11.09 7.76
CA CYS A 437 11.23 -11.71 6.54
C CYS A 437 11.64 -10.65 5.51
N PRO A 438 12.34 -11.02 4.42
CA PRO A 438 12.60 -10.11 3.32
C PRO A 438 11.31 -9.56 2.73
N PRO A 439 11.24 -8.28 2.30
CA PRO A 439 10.12 -7.80 1.47
C PRO A 439 10.19 -8.33 0.04
N MET A 440 11.41 -8.56 -0.47
CA MET A 440 11.73 -9.02 -1.83
C MET A 440 12.99 -9.88 -1.82
N PRO A 441 13.22 -10.72 -2.86
CA PRO A 441 14.44 -11.50 -2.99
C PRO A 441 15.71 -10.69 -3.28
N THR A 442 15.56 -9.49 -3.89
CA THR A 442 16.66 -8.63 -4.34
C THR A 442 16.51 -7.22 -3.80
N VAL A 443 17.60 -6.46 -3.73
CA VAL A 443 17.57 -4.99 -3.66
C VAL A 443 17.10 -4.42 -5.01
N ALA A 444 16.92 -3.10 -5.11
CA ALA A 444 16.54 -2.45 -6.36
C ALA A 444 17.44 -2.89 -7.52
N PHE A 445 16.85 -3.45 -8.57
CA PHE A 445 17.56 -3.96 -9.75
C PHE A 445 17.53 -2.92 -10.89
N PRO A 446 18.44 -2.99 -11.89
CA PRO A 446 18.44 -2.11 -13.05
C PRO A 446 17.11 -2.19 -13.80
N HIS A 447 16.71 -1.08 -14.45
CA HIS A 447 15.51 -1.10 -15.30
C HIS A 447 15.62 -2.20 -16.36
N ASP A 448 14.56 -2.99 -16.49
CA ASP A 448 14.41 -4.03 -17.51
C ASP A 448 13.10 -3.80 -18.28
N HIS A 449 13.22 -3.38 -19.52
CA HIS A 449 12.10 -3.08 -20.42
C HIS A 449 11.73 -4.25 -21.33
N ALA A 450 12.35 -5.41 -21.17
CA ALA A 450 11.95 -6.62 -21.89
C ALA A 450 10.52 -7.04 -21.52
N GLU A 451 9.89 -7.83 -22.35
CA GLU A 451 8.59 -8.43 -22.01
C GLU A 451 8.71 -9.36 -20.80
N THR A 452 7.71 -9.32 -19.92
CA THR A 452 7.77 -10.02 -18.61
C THR A 452 8.19 -11.49 -18.68
N PRO A 453 7.74 -12.30 -19.67
CA PRO A 453 8.18 -13.70 -19.75
C PRO A 453 9.68 -13.89 -20.02
N ALA A 454 10.34 -12.89 -20.62
CA ALA A 454 11.78 -12.94 -20.92
C ALA A 454 12.64 -12.44 -19.76
N ARG A 455 12.06 -11.74 -18.78
CA ARG A 455 12.80 -11.15 -17.67
C ARG A 455 13.29 -12.22 -16.69
N ARG A 456 14.44 -11.94 -16.14
CA ARG A 456 15.07 -12.79 -15.13
C ARG A 456 15.49 -11.96 -13.92
N LEU A 457 15.49 -12.59 -12.75
CA LEU A 457 16.13 -12.07 -11.56
C LEU A 457 17.57 -12.58 -11.48
N ASP A 458 18.50 -11.70 -11.21
CA ASP A 458 19.80 -12.08 -10.72
C ASP A 458 19.79 -12.05 -9.18
N VAL A 459 20.08 -13.17 -8.56
CA VAL A 459 20.23 -13.30 -7.12
C VAL A 459 21.59 -13.93 -6.85
N ASP A 460 22.55 -13.11 -6.46
CA ASP A 460 23.94 -13.51 -6.19
C ASP A 460 24.58 -14.30 -7.37
N GLY A 461 24.40 -13.80 -8.60
CA GLY A 461 24.91 -14.42 -9.83
C GLY A 461 24.08 -15.61 -10.34
N LYS A 462 22.95 -15.94 -9.68
CA LYS A 462 22.03 -16.98 -10.11
C LYS A 462 20.80 -16.41 -10.79
N SER A 463 20.57 -16.78 -12.03
CA SER A 463 19.38 -16.38 -12.79
C SER A 463 18.15 -17.16 -12.35
N GLN A 464 17.11 -16.46 -11.89
CA GLN A 464 15.82 -17.00 -11.48
C GLN A 464 14.66 -16.44 -12.30
N PRO A 465 13.49 -17.11 -12.36
CA PRO A 465 12.29 -16.54 -12.94
C PRO A 465 11.91 -15.20 -12.29
N TYR A 466 11.51 -14.22 -13.11
CA TYR A 466 11.08 -12.90 -12.60
C TYR A 466 9.90 -13.01 -11.62
N THR A 467 8.99 -13.95 -11.86
CA THR A 467 7.84 -14.22 -10.99
C THR A 467 8.24 -14.64 -9.57
N ASN A 468 9.48 -15.09 -9.35
CA ASN A 468 9.99 -15.38 -8.01
C ASN A 468 10.05 -14.16 -7.08
N HIS A 469 9.88 -12.93 -7.59
CA HIS A 469 9.62 -11.75 -6.73
C HIS A 469 8.45 -11.95 -5.77
N ILE A 470 7.45 -12.74 -6.17
CA ILE A 470 6.21 -12.93 -5.41
C ILE A 470 6.36 -13.71 -4.09
N ILE A 471 7.45 -14.49 -3.94
CA ILE A 471 7.58 -15.45 -2.83
C ILE A 471 7.45 -14.79 -1.45
N TRP A 472 7.99 -13.60 -1.27
CA TRP A 472 7.92 -12.87 0.00
C TRP A 472 6.66 -12.02 0.17
N ALA A 473 5.96 -11.71 -0.91
CA ALA A 473 4.65 -11.07 -0.83
C ALA A 473 3.55 -12.05 -0.35
N GLY A 474 3.67 -13.32 -0.75
CA GLY A 474 2.71 -14.39 -0.49
C GLY A 474 2.32 -14.60 0.97
N PRO A 475 3.27 -14.74 1.91
CA PRO A 475 2.97 -15.06 3.32
C PRO A 475 1.94 -14.14 3.96
N ALA A 476 2.06 -12.83 3.80
CA ALA A 476 1.12 -11.87 4.37
C ALA A 476 -0.16 -11.75 3.53
N THR A 477 -0.04 -11.72 2.18
CA THR A 477 -1.20 -11.47 1.30
C THR A 477 -2.16 -12.64 1.27
N SER A 478 -1.66 -13.87 1.12
CA SER A 478 -2.51 -15.07 1.02
C SER A 478 -3.39 -15.27 2.25
N ALA A 479 -2.88 -14.95 3.42
CA ALA A 479 -3.62 -15.10 4.68
C ALA A 479 -4.37 -13.83 5.10
N GLY A 480 -4.27 -12.72 4.34
CA GLY A 480 -4.92 -11.45 4.65
C GLY A 480 -4.31 -10.73 5.86
N LEU A 481 -3.05 -11.03 6.22
CA LEU A 481 -2.37 -10.49 7.41
C LEU A 481 -1.86 -9.08 7.17
N PRO A 482 -1.77 -8.23 8.20
CA PRO A 482 -1.08 -6.95 8.11
C PRO A 482 0.43 -7.14 8.00
N ALA A 483 1.09 -6.29 7.22
CA ALA A 483 2.55 -6.30 7.10
C ALA A 483 3.09 -4.88 6.93
N THR A 484 4.07 -4.52 7.76
CA THR A 484 4.79 -3.24 7.68
C THR A 484 6.17 -3.47 7.11
N VAL A 485 6.61 -2.62 6.19
CA VAL A 485 8.02 -2.56 5.76
C VAL A 485 8.69 -1.39 6.44
N ALA A 486 9.87 -1.65 6.99
CA ALA A 486 10.75 -0.66 7.59
C ALA A 486 12.16 -0.76 6.99
N PRO A 487 12.84 0.34 6.66
CA PRO A 487 14.25 0.32 6.28
C PRO A 487 15.10 -0.08 7.49
N ILE A 488 16.09 -0.97 7.28
CA ILE A 488 16.94 -1.52 8.35
C ILE A 488 18.43 -1.41 8.07
N ASP A 489 18.83 -1.29 6.79
CA ASP A 489 20.22 -1.29 6.38
C ASP A 489 20.39 -0.71 4.97
N ARG A 490 21.62 -0.73 4.46
CA ARG A 490 21.98 -0.38 3.08
C ARG A 490 23.05 -1.33 2.55
N THR A 491 23.08 -1.50 1.22
CA THR A 491 24.20 -2.16 0.56
C THR A 491 25.44 -1.27 0.61
N PRO A 492 26.64 -1.81 0.35
CA PRO A 492 27.86 -0.99 0.24
C PRO A 492 27.75 0.14 -0.80
N GLU A 493 26.95 -0.05 -1.86
CA GLU A 493 26.68 0.95 -2.91
C GLU A 493 25.63 1.97 -2.49
N GLY A 494 25.02 1.83 -1.31
CA GLY A 494 24.06 2.76 -0.73
C GLY A 494 22.59 2.47 -1.05
N LEU A 495 22.27 1.34 -1.68
CA LEU A 495 20.88 0.94 -1.93
C LEU A 495 20.18 0.53 -0.62
N PRO A 496 18.95 0.97 -0.38
CA PRO A 496 18.21 0.61 0.83
C PRO A 496 17.91 -0.89 0.93
N ILE A 497 17.88 -1.38 2.18
CA ILE A 497 17.41 -2.71 2.54
C ILE A 497 16.33 -2.55 3.61
N GLY A 498 15.14 -3.09 3.35
CA GLY A 498 14.02 -3.11 4.29
C GLY A 498 13.77 -4.51 4.85
N VAL A 499 13.02 -4.57 5.95
CA VAL A 499 12.44 -5.79 6.51
C VAL A 499 10.92 -5.75 6.39
N GLN A 500 10.29 -6.86 6.07
CA GLN A 500 8.86 -7.06 6.18
C GLN A 500 8.53 -7.60 7.58
N ILE A 501 7.65 -6.90 8.30
CA ILE A 501 7.18 -7.22 9.66
C ILE A 501 5.73 -7.66 9.52
N ILE A 502 5.47 -8.96 9.56
CA ILE A 502 4.12 -9.52 9.47
C ILE A 502 3.53 -9.62 10.86
N GLY A 503 2.32 -9.07 11.05
CA GLY A 503 1.56 -9.13 12.31
C GLY A 503 0.34 -10.02 12.24
N PRO A 504 -0.32 -10.27 13.39
CA PRO A 504 -1.58 -11.02 13.45
C PRO A 504 -2.71 -10.27 12.74
N HIS A 505 -3.67 -11.04 12.20
CA HIS A 505 -4.84 -10.49 11.53
C HIS A 505 -5.62 -9.53 12.42
N LEU A 506 -5.96 -8.35 11.90
CA LEU A 506 -6.63 -7.23 12.62
C LEU A 506 -5.84 -6.64 13.79
N GLU A 507 -4.55 -6.96 13.92
CA GLU A 507 -3.64 -6.31 14.86
C GLU A 507 -2.65 -5.38 14.13
N ASP A 508 -3.12 -4.61 13.17
CA ASP A 508 -2.32 -3.76 12.27
C ASP A 508 -1.37 -2.82 13.01
N LEU A 509 -1.79 -2.35 14.20
CA LEU A 509 -0.95 -1.50 15.04
C LEU A 509 0.23 -2.25 15.67
N THR A 510 0.21 -3.59 15.72
CA THR A 510 1.34 -4.38 16.25
C THR A 510 2.57 -4.31 15.34
N PRO A 511 2.53 -4.65 14.02
CA PRO A 511 3.67 -4.49 13.14
C PRO A 511 4.07 -3.03 12.91
N ILE A 512 3.13 -2.07 12.92
CA ILE A 512 3.44 -0.63 12.88
C ILE A 512 4.19 -0.22 14.15
N GLY A 513 3.71 -0.61 15.32
CA GLY A 513 4.35 -0.31 16.61
C GLY A 513 5.74 -0.93 16.73
N PHE A 514 5.92 -2.16 16.25
CA PHE A 514 7.24 -2.77 16.17
C PHE A 514 8.18 -1.97 15.24
N ALA A 515 7.70 -1.53 14.07
CA ALA A 515 8.48 -0.67 13.17
C ALA A 515 8.83 0.69 13.82
N GLN A 516 7.94 1.29 14.63
CA GLN A 516 8.24 2.50 15.40
C GLN A 516 9.36 2.27 16.40
N HIS A 517 9.37 1.13 17.07
CA HIS A 517 10.46 0.77 17.98
C HIS A 517 11.77 0.52 17.25
N LEU A 518 11.76 -0.11 16.05
CA LEU A 518 12.93 -0.25 15.20
C LEU A 518 13.49 1.11 14.79
N GLU A 519 12.62 2.01 14.30
CA GLU A 519 12.98 3.37 13.90
C GLU A 519 13.65 4.13 15.06
N GLN A 520 13.06 4.05 16.25
CA GLN A 520 13.58 4.71 17.45
C GLN A 520 14.94 4.16 17.91
N ALA A 521 15.11 2.84 17.90
CA ALA A 521 16.31 2.19 18.42
C ALA A 521 17.46 2.16 17.41
N PHE A 522 17.16 2.07 16.13
CA PHE A 522 18.14 1.72 15.10
C PHE A 522 18.22 2.72 13.94
N GLY A 523 17.35 3.73 13.93
CA GLY A 523 17.19 4.64 12.81
C GLY A 523 16.21 4.09 11.78
N GLY A 524 15.85 4.93 10.82
CA GLY A 524 14.84 4.63 9.81
C GLY A 524 15.23 5.18 8.44
N PHE A 525 14.40 6.06 7.92
CA PHE A 525 14.59 6.67 6.60
C PHE A 525 15.92 7.46 6.53
N VAL A 526 16.68 7.21 5.47
CA VAL A 526 17.89 7.98 5.13
C VAL A 526 17.68 8.58 3.73
N PRO A 527 17.77 9.92 3.60
CA PRO A 527 17.57 10.58 2.31
C PRO A 527 18.54 10.10 1.23
N PRO A 528 18.11 10.03 -0.05
CA PRO A 528 19.02 9.87 -1.18
C PRO A 528 19.89 11.11 -1.36
N VAL A 529 21.03 10.94 -2.02
CA VAL A 529 21.86 12.05 -2.51
C VAL A 529 21.31 12.45 -3.88
N LEU A 530 20.60 13.58 -3.96
CA LEU A 530 19.90 14.07 -5.16
C LEU A 530 20.64 15.23 -5.83
#